data_74b96398a957b6bdc57914ff9e06b462
#
_entry.id   74b96398a957b6bdc57914ff9e06b462
#
_cell.length_a   1.000
_cell.length_b   1.000
_cell.length_c   1.000
_cell.angle_alpha   90.00
_cell.angle_beta   90.00
_cell.angle_gamma   90.00
#
_symmetry.space_group_name_H-M   'P 1'
#
loop_
_entity.id
_entity.type
_entity.pdbx_description
1 polymer ?
#
loop_
_entity_poly.entity_id
_entity_poly.type
_entity_poly.pdbx_seq_one_letter_code
_entity_poly.pdbx_strand_id
1 'polypeptide(L)'
;MLRRLTTLVLPVIMLAASATAEAAAMDKCPAQGGTVRAAMAGSPPTLDFITSFAAQARDMGVYIYEGLVTVDGNYDVAPQLAERWTTSTDGKTYTFHLRKGVKFHDGSPVTAADVVASVERFRGQSPRKADLSMIASVQAVDEATVEIALAQPSAAFVPLLAYPGPAVAIMPKKLIDGVAAGKLPQTAVVGTGPYRLAEWVPDKHVHLERFAQYSPASAEASGYAGRRLACIDHIYFLPVPEVSSRVAGLESGDYDYAQNLPAETYKRLTATKGLKTVILKPYYEIVMHLNTQQGQLKEWKLRRAIQLGLNEEEIMLAAAGDKALYRLDPSLFFKEQYWHSTIGANRYNEHDAAKAKALVKDGGYDGSPIRIITSSDFQFMYNAALAMESQLRQLGFATKVQAYDYPTMIDIFRKKRADWDISYNAFSIRTDPGGFTFVLKSDSGYQPYASKEVDTLLEKALVERDRKARLKLYEQVQDNLYKDIPMIKHGDLFGFDALRERLDGFAPYYTTPRFWNVWSKDKR
;
A
#
# COMPACT_ATOMS: atom_id res chain seq x y z
N MET A 1 43.28 43.96 -43.16
CA MET A 1 41.96 43.29 -43.30
C MET A 1 42.03 41.92 -42.64
N LEU A 2 41.69 41.83 -41.37
CA LEU A 2 41.61 40.55 -40.64
C LEU A 2 40.14 40.21 -40.42
N ARG A 3 39.66 39.11 -41.03
CA ARG A 3 38.35 38.52 -40.76
C ARG A 3 38.45 37.65 -39.52
N ARG A 4 37.70 38.00 -38.48
CA ARG A 4 37.45 37.14 -37.30
C ARG A 4 36.34 36.13 -37.67
N LEU A 5 36.66 34.85 -37.62
CA LEU A 5 35.66 33.78 -37.59
C LEU A 5 35.15 33.61 -36.16
N THR A 6 33.87 33.81 -35.95
CA THR A 6 33.18 33.55 -34.70
C THR A 6 32.56 32.14 -34.80
N THR A 7 33.11 31.22 -34.02
CA THR A 7 32.58 29.85 -33.94
C THR A 7 31.39 29.85 -32.97
N LEU A 8 30.20 29.60 -33.46
CA LEU A 8 28.98 29.38 -32.64
C LEU A 8 29.02 27.94 -32.11
N VAL A 9 29.18 27.81 -30.79
CA VAL A 9 29.00 26.54 -30.09
C VAL A 9 27.53 26.47 -29.66
N LEU A 10 26.71 25.62 -30.30
CA LEU A 10 25.38 25.28 -29.82
C LEU A 10 25.51 24.25 -28.69
N PRO A 11 24.85 24.47 -27.54
CA PRO A 11 24.75 23.41 -26.53
C PRO A 11 23.74 22.37 -26.97
N VAL A 12 24.20 21.14 -27.12
CA VAL A 12 23.34 19.96 -27.27
C VAL A 12 22.71 19.68 -25.91
N ILE A 13 21.45 20.07 -25.74
CA ILE A 13 20.63 19.66 -24.58
C ILE A 13 20.22 18.22 -24.83
N MET A 14 20.92 17.27 -24.17
CA MET A 14 20.42 15.88 -24.06
C MET A 14 19.21 15.91 -23.12
N LEU A 15 18.01 15.86 -23.70
CA LEU A 15 16.80 15.44 -22.97
C LEU A 15 16.97 13.96 -22.60
N ALA A 16 17.30 13.70 -21.35
CA ALA A 16 17.13 12.37 -20.78
C ALA A 16 15.62 12.11 -20.66
N ALA A 17 15.06 11.43 -21.64
CA ALA A 17 13.72 10.88 -21.55
C ALA A 17 13.72 9.81 -20.45
N SER A 18 13.18 10.15 -19.29
CA SER A 18 12.82 9.18 -18.24
C SER A 18 11.73 8.29 -18.82
N ALA A 19 12.10 7.16 -19.37
CA ALA A 19 11.17 6.12 -19.76
C ALA A 19 10.55 5.54 -18.47
N THR A 20 9.39 6.09 -18.07
CA THR A 20 8.44 5.33 -17.29
C THR A 20 8.05 4.15 -18.17
N ALA A 21 8.41 2.94 -17.76
CA ALA A 21 7.96 1.73 -18.43
C ALA A 21 6.44 1.61 -18.20
N GLU A 22 5.66 2.33 -19.00
CA GLU A 22 4.27 2.04 -19.21
C GLU A 22 4.20 0.62 -19.79
N ALA A 23 3.49 -0.27 -19.11
CA ALA A 23 3.21 -1.59 -19.64
C ALA A 23 2.45 -1.36 -20.96
N ALA A 24 3.12 -1.59 -22.08
CA ALA A 24 2.52 -1.41 -23.40
C ALA A 24 1.18 -2.15 -23.44
N ALA A 25 0.14 -1.51 -23.98
CA ALA A 25 -1.17 -2.09 -24.19
C ALA A 25 -1.04 -3.40 -24.95
N MET A 26 -1.18 -4.54 -24.25
CA MET A 26 -1.07 -5.87 -24.86
C MET A 26 -2.46 -6.43 -25.11
N ASP A 27 -2.80 -6.66 -26.36
CA ASP A 27 -4.04 -7.35 -26.73
C ASP A 27 -3.94 -8.87 -26.56
N LYS A 28 -2.72 -9.40 -26.63
CA LYS A 28 -2.41 -10.84 -26.49
C LYS A 28 -1.01 -11.01 -25.92
N CYS A 29 -0.76 -12.18 -25.34
CA CYS A 29 0.57 -12.55 -24.85
C CYS A 29 1.60 -12.55 -26.00
N PRO A 30 2.74 -11.84 -25.88
CA PRO A 30 3.83 -11.90 -26.85
C PRO A 30 4.43 -13.32 -26.98
N ALA A 31 4.51 -14.02 -25.85
CA ALA A 31 4.81 -15.44 -25.75
C ALA A 31 3.92 -16.06 -24.68
N GLN A 32 3.55 -17.32 -24.88
CA GLN A 32 2.72 -18.05 -23.93
C GLN A 32 3.42 -19.34 -23.53
N GLY A 33 3.27 -19.68 -22.24
CA GLY A 33 3.84 -20.90 -21.66
C GLY A 33 4.92 -20.64 -20.62
N GLY A 34 5.46 -21.72 -20.10
CA GLY A 34 6.56 -21.71 -19.14
C GLY A 34 6.13 -21.62 -17.68
N THR A 35 7.15 -21.61 -16.83
CA THR A 35 7.01 -21.63 -15.37
C THR A 35 7.77 -20.47 -14.73
N VAL A 36 7.18 -19.88 -13.71
CA VAL A 36 7.82 -18.91 -12.81
C VAL A 36 7.95 -19.51 -11.42
N ARG A 37 9.15 -19.47 -10.85
CA ARG A 37 9.47 -19.85 -9.48
C ARG A 37 9.76 -18.57 -8.69
N ALA A 38 8.81 -18.16 -7.84
CA ALA A 38 8.86 -16.93 -7.07
C ALA A 38 9.23 -17.23 -5.61
N ALA A 39 10.42 -16.82 -5.17
CA ALA A 39 10.85 -16.90 -3.78
C ALA A 39 10.19 -15.78 -2.97
N MET A 40 9.28 -16.17 -2.07
CA MET A 40 8.46 -15.29 -1.25
C MET A 40 9.03 -15.20 0.17
N ALA A 41 8.76 -14.08 0.84
CA ALA A 41 9.22 -13.85 2.21
C ALA A 41 8.58 -14.78 3.26
N GLY A 42 7.52 -15.49 2.92
CA GLY A 42 6.86 -16.45 3.82
C GLY A 42 5.70 -17.19 3.18
N SER A 43 5.16 -18.14 3.93
CA SER A 43 4.00 -18.94 3.56
C SER A 43 2.69 -18.20 3.86
N PRO A 44 1.62 -18.34 3.03
CA PRO A 44 0.32 -17.81 3.38
C PRO A 44 -0.29 -18.65 4.52
N PRO A 45 -0.83 -18.02 5.57
CA PRO A 45 -1.52 -18.76 6.63
C PRO A 45 -2.87 -19.33 6.15
N THR A 46 -3.38 -18.78 5.07
CA THR A 46 -4.62 -19.17 4.40
C THR A 46 -4.64 -18.59 2.98
N LEU A 47 -5.35 -19.26 2.07
CA LEU A 47 -5.74 -18.71 0.76
C LEU A 47 -7.17 -18.14 0.77
N ASP A 48 -7.82 -18.11 1.92
CA ASP A 48 -9.08 -17.39 2.13
C ASP A 48 -8.82 -15.87 2.20
N PHE A 49 -8.90 -15.24 1.06
CA PHE A 49 -8.54 -13.83 0.89
C PHE A 49 -9.37 -12.86 1.75
N ILE A 50 -10.58 -13.27 2.13
CA ILE A 50 -11.50 -12.45 2.95
C ILE A 50 -11.03 -12.36 4.40
N THR A 51 -10.40 -13.41 4.95
CA THR A 51 -10.22 -13.60 6.38
C THR A 51 -8.83 -13.26 6.91
N SER A 52 -7.88 -12.83 6.05
CA SER A 52 -6.49 -12.63 6.46
C SER A 52 -5.92 -11.26 6.06
N PHE A 53 -5.23 -10.61 7.00
CA PHE A 53 -4.38 -9.44 6.71
C PHE A 53 -2.99 -9.79 6.19
N ALA A 54 -2.61 -11.07 6.18
CA ALA A 54 -1.27 -11.47 5.77
C ALA A 54 -0.97 -11.05 4.32
N ALA A 55 0.18 -10.42 4.11
CA ALA A 55 0.63 -10.02 2.78
C ALA A 55 0.71 -11.22 1.83
N GLN A 56 1.17 -12.38 2.32
CA GLN A 56 1.28 -13.61 1.56
C GLN A 56 -0.09 -14.11 1.05
N ALA A 57 -1.15 -14.00 1.86
CA ALA A 57 -2.52 -14.34 1.42
C ALA A 57 -2.99 -13.38 0.31
N ARG A 58 -2.71 -12.08 0.43
CA ARG A 58 -2.99 -11.07 -0.59
C ARG A 58 -2.21 -11.36 -1.88
N ASP A 59 -0.90 -11.57 -1.78
CA ASP A 59 0.00 -11.72 -2.91
C ASP A 59 -0.39 -12.90 -3.83
N MET A 60 -1.09 -13.87 -3.29
CA MET A 60 -1.63 -15.02 -4.05
C MET A 60 -3.11 -14.86 -4.37
N GLY A 61 -3.89 -14.28 -3.45
CA GLY A 61 -5.34 -14.09 -3.62
C GLY A 61 -5.73 -13.24 -4.82
N VAL A 62 -4.92 -12.23 -5.18
CA VAL A 62 -5.18 -11.35 -6.34
C VAL A 62 -5.10 -12.05 -7.70
N TYR A 63 -4.51 -13.25 -7.77
CA TYR A 63 -4.49 -14.09 -8.97
C TYR A 63 -5.74 -14.95 -9.09
N ILE A 64 -6.30 -15.33 -7.94
CA ILE A 64 -7.37 -16.30 -7.81
C ILE A 64 -8.73 -15.61 -7.82
N TYR A 65 -8.83 -14.48 -7.10
CA TYR A 65 -10.10 -13.80 -6.86
C TYR A 65 -10.18 -12.44 -7.53
N GLU A 66 -11.40 -12.06 -7.87
CA GLU A 66 -11.75 -10.70 -8.29
C GLU A 66 -12.87 -10.16 -7.41
N GLY A 67 -12.92 -8.82 -7.23
CA GLY A 67 -13.99 -8.10 -6.58
C GLY A 67 -14.96 -7.48 -7.59
N LEU A 68 -15.98 -6.77 -7.11
CA LEU A 68 -16.83 -5.93 -7.98
C LEU A 68 -16.02 -4.86 -8.67
N VAL A 69 -15.17 -4.19 -7.91
CA VAL A 69 -14.28 -3.11 -8.32
C VAL A 69 -12.88 -3.39 -7.82
N THR A 70 -11.91 -2.70 -8.38
CA THR A 70 -10.50 -2.80 -8.01
C THR A 70 -9.84 -1.42 -8.09
N VAL A 71 -8.50 -1.35 -8.07
CA VAL A 71 -7.74 -0.11 -8.20
C VAL A 71 -6.87 -0.12 -9.45
N ASP A 72 -6.80 1.04 -10.10
CA ASP A 72 -5.92 1.28 -11.24
C ASP A 72 -4.50 1.72 -10.81
N GLY A 73 -3.65 2.07 -11.78
CA GLY A 73 -2.27 2.50 -11.55
C GLY A 73 -2.12 3.78 -10.73
N ASN A 74 -3.17 4.60 -10.63
CA ASN A 74 -3.21 5.82 -9.84
C ASN A 74 -3.88 5.60 -8.47
N TYR A 75 -4.14 4.35 -8.10
CA TYR A 75 -4.90 3.96 -6.89
C TYR A 75 -6.34 4.46 -6.88
N ASP A 76 -6.89 4.79 -8.05
CA ASP A 76 -8.28 5.14 -8.22
C ASP A 76 -9.14 3.88 -8.43
N VAL A 77 -10.42 3.98 -8.04
CA VAL A 77 -11.37 2.89 -8.22
C VAL A 77 -11.64 2.65 -9.70
N ALA A 78 -11.57 1.39 -10.10
CA ALA A 78 -11.80 0.95 -11.48
C ALA A 78 -12.72 -0.28 -11.53
N PRO A 79 -13.43 -0.49 -12.65
CA PRO A 79 -14.23 -1.68 -12.90
C PRO A 79 -13.41 -3.00 -12.80
N GLN A 80 -14.06 -4.07 -12.30
CA GLN A 80 -13.50 -5.43 -12.34
C GLN A 80 -14.57 -6.45 -12.75
N LEU A 81 -15.29 -7.08 -11.82
CA LEU A 81 -16.45 -7.91 -12.16
C LEU A 81 -17.69 -7.07 -12.47
N ALA A 82 -17.85 -5.92 -11.83
CA ALA A 82 -18.80 -4.91 -12.29
C ALA A 82 -18.19 -4.12 -13.46
N GLU A 83 -18.86 -4.08 -14.60
CA GLU A 83 -18.45 -3.25 -15.74
C GLU A 83 -18.71 -1.75 -15.50
N ARG A 84 -19.73 -1.44 -14.71
CA ARG A 84 -20.15 -0.09 -14.31
C ARG A 84 -21.01 -0.15 -13.07
N TRP A 85 -21.15 1.01 -12.42
CA TRP A 85 -22.12 1.21 -11.33
C TRP A 85 -22.72 2.61 -11.40
N THR A 86 -23.88 2.78 -10.78
CA THR A 86 -24.53 4.06 -10.57
C THR A 86 -24.79 4.30 -9.10
N THR A 87 -24.96 5.56 -8.73
CA THR A 87 -25.28 5.96 -7.35
C THR A 87 -26.52 6.82 -7.37
N SER A 88 -27.46 6.57 -6.46
CA SER A 88 -28.66 7.40 -6.28
C SER A 88 -28.30 8.84 -5.92
N THR A 89 -29.24 9.77 -6.16
CA THR A 89 -29.04 11.19 -5.89
C THR A 89 -28.70 11.48 -4.43
N ASP A 90 -29.30 10.75 -3.50
CA ASP A 90 -29.05 10.87 -2.06
C ASP A 90 -27.73 10.18 -1.61
N GLY A 91 -27.04 9.48 -2.51
CA GLY A 91 -25.77 8.82 -2.24
C GLY A 91 -25.86 7.55 -1.40
N LYS A 92 -27.07 6.99 -1.23
CA LYS A 92 -27.27 5.82 -0.36
C LYS A 92 -27.41 4.50 -1.11
N THR A 93 -27.81 4.50 -2.38
CA THR A 93 -28.01 3.28 -3.15
C THR A 93 -27.01 3.19 -4.29
N TYR A 94 -26.31 2.07 -4.39
CA TYR A 94 -25.35 1.76 -5.44
C TYR A 94 -25.84 0.57 -6.22
N THR A 95 -25.96 0.70 -7.55
CA THR A 95 -26.37 -0.37 -8.46
C THR A 95 -25.19 -0.78 -9.33
N PHE A 96 -24.70 -1.99 -9.14
CA PHE A 96 -23.58 -2.58 -9.89
C PHE A 96 -24.09 -3.51 -10.98
N HIS A 97 -23.58 -3.35 -12.21
CA HIS A 97 -23.88 -4.23 -13.34
C HIS A 97 -22.69 -5.11 -13.64
N LEU A 98 -22.89 -6.43 -13.58
CA LEU A 98 -21.82 -7.42 -13.76
C LEU A 98 -21.48 -7.60 -15.25
N ARG A 99 -20.20 -7.86 -15.53
CA ARG A 99 -19.73 -8.25 -16.87
C ARG A 99 -20.34 -9.60 -17.25
N LYS A 100 -20.76 -9.71 -18.50
CA LYS A 100 -21.33 -10.96 -19.04
C LYS A 100 -20.24 -11.99 -19.34
N GLY A 101 -20.58 -13.26 -19.24
CA GLY A 101 -19.73 -14.38 -19.65
C GLY A 101 -18.55 -14.69 -18.74
N VAL A 102 -18.46 -14.08 -17.57
CA VAL A 102 -17.45 -14.41 -16.57
C VAL A 102 -17.77 -15.74 -15.93
N LYS A 103 -16.74 -16.59 -15.78
CA LYS A 103 -16.85 -17.91 -15.15
C LYS A 103 -15.95 -18.02 -13.93
N PHE A 104 -16.38 -18.76 -12.96
CA PHE A 104 -15.53 -19.24 -11.88
C PHE A 104 -14.58 -20.35 -12.38
N HIS A 105 -13.55 -20.66 -11.60
CA HIS A 105 -12.56 -21.70 -11.91
C HIS A 105 -13.18 -23.10 -12.05
N ASP A 106 -14.35 -23.34 -11.46
CA ASP A 106 -15.12 -24.58 -11.61
C ASP A 106 -16.03 -24.61 -12.85
N GLY A 107 -15.97 -23.56 -13.68
CA GLY A 107 -16.73 -23.41 -14.91
C GLY A 107 -18.15 -22.86 -14.72
N SER A 108 -18.65 -22.67 -13.49
CA SER A 108 -19.96 -22.07 -13.25
C SER A 108 -19.96 -20.56 -13.60
N PRO A 109 -21.09 -20.01 -14.08
CA PRO A 109 -21.19 -18.57 -14.35
C PRO A 109 -21.22 -17.77 -13.06
N VAL A 110 -20.71 -16.53 -13.12
CA VAL A 110 -20.86 -15.54 -12.02
C VAL A 110 -22.24 -14.90 -12.09
N THR A 111 -22.92 -14.86 -10.96
CA THR A 111 -24.25 -14.24 -10.80
C THR A 111 -24.29 -13.21 -9.68
N ALA A 112 -25.33 -12.39 -9.67
CA ALA A 112 -25.58 -11.44 -8.60
C ALA A 112 -25.76 -12.12 -7.23
N ALA A 113 -26.28 -13.34 -7.19
CA ALA A 113 -26.43 -14.12 -5.97
C ALA A 113 -25.07 -14.48 -5.33
N ASP A 114 -24.04 -14.74 -6.15
CA ASP A 114 -22.68 -14.99 -5.67
C ASP A 114 -22.08 -13.72 -5.03
N VAL A 115 -22.35 -12.57 -5.62
CA VAL A 115 -21.93 -11.27 -5.08
C VAL A 115 -22.58 -11.00 -3.72
N VAL A 116 -23.90 -11.20 -3.62
CA VAL A 116 -24.65 -11.03 -2.35
C VAL A 116 -24.04 -11.92 -1.27
N ALA A 117 -23.86 -13.22 -1.55
CA ALA A 117 -23.29 -14.16 -0.59
C ALA A 117 -21.86 -13.78 -0.18
N SER A 118 -21.04 -13.30 -1.11
CA SER A 118 -19.66 -12.90 -0.85
C SER A 118 -19.57 -11.63 0.01
N VAL A 119 -20.42 -10.62 -0.25
CA VAL A 119 -20.50 -9.40 0.57
C VAL A 119 -20.96 -9.74 1.99
N GLU A 120 -21.99 -10.55 2.14
CA GLU A 120 -22.48 -10.97 3.47
C GLU A 120 -21.43 -11.81 4.22
N ARG A 121 -20.71 -12.68 3.53
CA ARG A 121 -19.59 -13.42 4.12
C ARG A 121 -18.49 -12.45 4.62
N PHE A 122 -18.15 -11.44 3.83
CA PHE A 122 -17.18 -10.41 4.24
C PHE A 122 -17.66 -9.67 5.50
N ARG A 123 -18.91 -9.22 5.53
CA ARG A 123 -19.51 -8.54 6.69
C ARG A 123 -19.53 -9.39 7.95
N GLY A 124 -19.60 -10.71 7.81
CA GLY A 124 -19.59 -11.64 8.94
C GLY A 124 -18.19 -12.02 9.42
N GLN A 125 -17.26 -12.27 8.50
CA GLN A 125 -16.01 -12.98 8.80
C GLN A 125 -14.72 -12.19 8.59
N SER A 126 -14.76 -11.09 7.80
CA SER A 126 -13.54 -10.31 7.53
C SER A 126 -13.03 -9.58 8.77
N PRO A 127 -11.71 -9.53 8.99
CA PRO A 127 -11.13 -8.64 10.00
C PRO A 127 -11.38 -7.16 9.67
N ARG A 128 -11.79 -6.85 8.43
CA ARG A 128 -12.21 -5.52 7.95
C ARG A 128 -13.73 -5.33 7.90
N LYS A 129 -14.51 -6.19 8.52
CA LYS A 129 -15.99 -6.11 8.49
C LYS A 129 -16.54 -4.75 8.92
N ALA A 130 -15.84 -4.04 9.80
CA ALA A 130 -16.22 -2.69 10.22
C ALA A 130 -16.23 -1.67 9.07
N ASP A 131 -15.37 -1.84 8.05
CA ASP A 131 -15.29 -0.95 6.90
C ASP A 131 -16.58 -0.96 6.06
N LEU A 132 -17.36 -2.03 6.12
CA LEU A 132 -18.65 -2.19 5.44
C LEU A 132 -19.85 -2.15 6.38
N SER A 133 -19.68 -1.71 7.63
CA SER A 133 -20.77 -1.57 8.62
C SER A 133 -21.86 -0.59 8.17
N MET A 134 -21.54 0.32 7.25
CA MET A 134 -22.49 1.26 6.66
C MET A 134 -23.52 0.59 5.72
N ILE A 135 -23.30 -0.65 5.27
CA ILE A 135 -24.24 -1.35 4.40
C ILE A 135 -25.49 -1.73 5.20
N ALA A 136 -26.65 -1.22 4.77
CA ALA A 136 -27.95 -1.57 5.30
C ALA A 136 -28.49 -2.86 4.68
N SER A 137 -28.37 -3.01 3.34
CA SER A 137 -28.81 -4.22 2.62
C SER A 137 -27.98 -4.45 1.35
N VAL A 138 -27.92 -5.71 0.93
CA VAL A 138 -27.37 -6.16 -0.35
C VAL A 138 -28.38 -7.11 -0.99
N GLN A 139 -28.75 -6.87 -2.25
CA GLN A 139 -29.73 -7.70 -2.94
C GLN A 139 -29.39 -7.89 -4.42
N ALA A 140 -29.73 -9.04 -4.95
CA ALA A 140 -29.73 -9.30 -6.38
C ALA A 140 -31.04 -8.78 -6.97
N VAL A 141 -30.94 -7.83 -7.91
CA VAL A 141 -32.10 -7.30 -8.64
C VAL A 141 -32.49 -8.25 -9.76
N ASP A 142 -31.47 -8.77 -10.44
CA ASP A 142 -31.57 -9.82 -11.46
C ASP A 142 -30.26 -10.64 -11.46
N GLU A 143 -30.06 -11.51 -12.44
CA GLU A 143 -28.86 -12.38 -12.50
C GLU A 143 -27.53 -11.60 -12.63
N ALA A 144 -27.55 -10.37 -13.16
CA ALA A 144 -26.36 -9.58 -13.46
C ALA A 144 -26.35 -8.20 -12.76
N THR A 145 -27.34 -7.90 -11.92
CA THR A 145 -27.49 -6.59 -11.26
C THR A 145 -27.56 -6.75 -9.75
N VAL A 146 -26.65 -6.09 -9.04
CA VAL A 146 -26.60 -6.05 -7.57
C VAL A 146 -26.89 -4.65 -7.09
N GLU A 147 -27.78 -4.52 -6.13
CA GLU A 147 -28.04 -3.27 -5.42
C GLU A 147 -27.50 -3.36 -3.99
N ILE A 148 -26.76 -2.31 -3.57
CA ILE A 148 -26.24 -2.17 -2.22
C ILE A 148 -26.75 -0.85 -1.64
N ALA A 149 -27.54 -0.93 -0.58
CA ALA A 149 -28.06 0.24 0.13
C ALA A 149 -27.23 0.53 1.39
N LEU A 150 -26.92 1.78 1.64
CA LEU A 150 -26.21 2.28 2.81
C LEU A 150 -27.17 2.94 3.80
N ALA A 151 -26.92 2.80 5.08
CA ALA A 151 -27.63 3.51 6.14
C ALA A 151 -27.43 5.03 6.04
N GLN A 152 -26.22 5.45 5.67
CA GLN A 152 -25.81 6.86 5.50
C GLN A 152 -24.95 6.98 4.22
N PRO A 153 -24.96 8.13 3.53
CA PRO A 153 -24.07 8.36 2.40
C PRO A 153 -22.60 8.23 2.82
N SER A 154 -21.77 7.62 1.96
CA SER A 154 -20.34 7.52 2.21
C SER A 154 -19.54 7.64 0.92
N ALA A 155 -18.66 8.63 0.85
CA ALA A 155 -17.74 8.79 -0.27
C ALA A 155 -16.63 7.71 -0.29
N ALA A 156 -16.39 7.05 0.84
CA ALA A 156 -15.40 5.98 0.97
C ALA A 156 -15.93 4.59 0.58
N PHE A 157 -17.25 4.42 0.39
CA PHE A 157 -17.84 3.09 0.20
C PHE A 157 -17.23 2.30 -0.96
N VAL A 158 -17.26 2.86 -2.18
CA VAL A 158 -16.72 2.16 -3.36
C VAL A 158 -15.20 1.97 -3.27
N PRO A 159 -14.40 2.96 -2.83
CA PRO A 159 -12.99 2.76 -2.51
C PRO A 159 -12.69 1.64 -1.50
N LEU A 160 -13.54 1.46 -0.48
CA LEU A 160 -13.38 0.37 0.49
C LEU A 160 -13.64 -1.01 -0.12
N LEU A 161 -14.55 -1.11 -1.10
CA LEU A 161 -14.75 -2.35 -1.88
C LEU A 161 -13.53 -2.68 -2.75
N ALA A 162 -12.83 -1.66 -3.26
CA ALA A 162 -11.67 -1.80 -4.15
C ALA A 162 -10.35 -2.08 -3.41
N TYR A 163 -10.34 -2.09 -2.08
CA TYR A 163 -9.13 -2.27 -1.29
C TYR A 163 -8.44 -3.61 -1.59
N PRO A 164 -7.14 -3.61 -1.95
CA PRO A 164 -6.43 -4.82 -2.38
C PRO A 164 -5.90 -5.71 -1.24
N GLY A 165 -6.31 -5.47 0.00
CA GLY A 165 -6.03 -6.33 1.17
C GLY A 165 -7.09 -7.42 1.31
N PRO A 166 -7.52 -7.80 2.52
CA PRO A 166 -8.72 -8.60 2.70
C PRO A 166 -9.90 -7.91 2.02
N ALA A 167 -10.20 -8.34 0.77
CA ALA A 167 -11.17 -7.72 -0.10
C ALA A 167 -12.48 -8.50 -0.11
N VAL A 168 -13.51 -7.90 -0.68
CA VAL A 168 -14.74 -8.63 -1.02
C VAL A 168 -14.44 -9.49 -2.26
N ALA A 169 -13.77 -10.62 -2.05
CA ALA A 169 -13.51 -11.63 -3.08
C ALA A 169 -14.81 -12.32 -3.45
N ILE A 170 -15.20 -12.27 -4.74
CA ILE A 170 -16.43 -12.91 -5.20
C ILE A 170 -16.17 -14.40 -5.40
N MET A 171 -16.99 -15.21 -4.76
CA MET A 171 -16.90 -16.67 -4.70
C MET A 171 -18.24 -17.30 -5.04
N PRO A 172 -18.26 -18.55 -5.54
CA PRO A 172 -19.52 -19.25 -5.77
C PRO A 172 -20.36 -19.36 -4.49
N LYS A 173 -21.62 -18.90 -4.54
CA LYS A 173 -22.55 -18.98 -3.41
C LYS A 173 -22.66 -20.40 -2.84
N LYS A 174 -22.70 -21.41 -3.70
CA LYS A 174 -22.77 -22.82 -3.30
C LYS A 174 -21.61 -23.25 -2.39
N LEU A 175 -20.41 -22.68 -2.59
CA LEU A 175 -19.25 -22.96 -1.72
C LEU A 175 -19.37 -22.21 -0.40
N ILE A 176 -19.86 -20.97 -0.44
CA ILE A 176 -20.08 -20.17 0.78
C ILE A 176 -21.13 -20.84 1.67
N ASP A 177 -22.25 -21.28 1.09
CA ASP A 177 -23.34 -21.96 1.82
C ASP A 177 -22.89 -23.32 2.38
N GLY A 178 -21.95 -24.01 1.72
CA GLY A 178 -21.44 -25.32 2.13
C GLY A 178 -20.36 -25.27 3.22
N VAL A 179 -19.85 -24.08 3.55
CA VAL A 179 -18.81 -23.91 4.57
C VAL A 179 -19.42 -23.30 5.82
N ALA A 180 -19.46 -24.06 6.91
CA ALA A 180 -19.80 -23.52 8.24
C ALA A 180 -18.90 -22.33 8.57
N ALA A 181 -19.40 -21.39 9.38
CA ALA A 181 -18.62 -20.20 9.80
C ALA A 181 -17.21 -20.63 10.26
N GLY A 182 -16.21 -20.36 9.42
CA GLY A 182 -14.85 -20.81 9.67
C GLY A 182 -13.96 -20.79 8.43
N LYS A 183 -12.97 -21.65 8.42
CA LYS A 183 -11.92 -21.71 7.39
C LYS A 183 -12.44 -22.39 6.12
N LEU A 184 -12.27 -21.77 4.97
CA LEU A 184 -12.44 -22.42 3.68
C LEU A 184 -11.46 -23.59 3.54
N PRO A 185 -11.93 -24.80 3.21
CA PRO A 185 -11.04 -25.89 2.84
C PRO A 185 -10.30 -25.53 1.53
N GLN A 186 -9.13 -26.13 1.32
CA GLN A 186 -8.34 -25.88 0.10
C GLN A 186 -9.15 -26.14 -1.19
N THR A 187 -10.04 -27.13 -1.15
CA THR A 187 -10.94 -27.47 -2.27
C THR A 187 -11.96 -26.40 -2.61
N ALA A 188 -12.16 -25.42 -1.72
CA ALA A 188 -13.07 -24.29 -1.93
C ALA A 188 -12.35 -22.99 -2.35
N VAL A 189 -11.06 -23.05 -2.70
CA VAL A 189 -10.30 -21.93 -3.26
C VAL A 189 -10.66 -21.76 -4.74
N VAL A 190 -11.83 -21.18 -4.99
CA VAL A 190 -12.43 -20.99 -6.32
C VAL A 190 -12.80 -19.52 -6.47
N GLY A 191 -12.20 -18.88 -7.45
CA GLY A 191 -12.44 -17.48 -7.83
C GLY A 191 -12.67 -17.35 -9.33
N THR A 192 -12.51 -16.13 -9.83
CA THR A 192 -12.69 -15.75 -11.24
C THR A 192 -11.41 -15.27 -11.91
N GLY A 193 -10.30 -15.23 -11.19
CA GLY A 193 -9.04 -14.64 -11.63
C GLY A 193 -8.34 -15.37 -12.78
N PRO A 194 -7.26 -14.79 -13.34
CA PRO A 194 -6.54 -15.37 -14.49
C PRO A 194 -5.80 -16.68 -14.18
N TYR A 195 -5.58 -16.96 -12.91
CA TYR A 195 -4.94 -18.21 -12.45
C TYR A 195 -5.82 -18.89 -11.41
N ARG A 196 -5.79 -20.23 -11.39
CA ARG A 196 -6.48 -21.06 -10.42
C ARG A 196 -5.48 -21.85 -9.55
N LEU A 197 -5.90 -22.23 -8.37
CA LEU A 197 -5.11 -23.09 -7.51
C LEU A 197 -5.02 -24.50 -8.11
N ALA A 198 -3.78 -24.95 -8.38
CA ALA A 198 -3.49 -26.32 -8.78
C ALA A 198 -3.11 -27.17 -7.57
N GLU A 199 -2.23 -26.62 -6.70
CA GLU A 199 -1.80 -27.31 -5.49
C GLU A 199 -1.36 -26.31 -4.41
N TRP A 200 -1.62 -26.62 -3.16
CA TRP A 200 -1.05 -25.92 -2.02
C TRP A 200 -0.53 -26.92 -0.99
N VAL A 201 0.78 -26.92 -0.82
CA VAL A 201 1.46 -27.66 0.25
C VAL A 201 2.00 -26.61 1.24
N PRO A 202 1.41 -26.46 2.44
CA PRO A 202 1.86 -25.49 3.43
C PRO A 202 3.37 -25.54 3.65
N ASP A 203 3.99 -24.36 3.76
CA ASP A 203 5.42 -24.14 3.94
C ASP A 203 6.34 -24.71 2.85
N LYS A 204 5.79 -25.28 1.79
CA LYS A 204 6.53 -25.80 0.64
C LYS A 204 6.26 -24.99 -0.62
N HIS A 205 5.02 -24.89 -1.05
CA HIS A 205 4.63 -24.08 -2.20
C HIS A 205 3.11 -23.83 -2.31
N VAL A 206 2.77 -22.75 -3.03
CA VAL A 206 1.47 -22.59 -3.67
C VAL A 206 1.70 -22.62 -5.18
N HIS A 207 1.10 -23.57 -5.86
CA HIS A 207 1.16 -23.71 -7.31
C HIS A 207 -0.14 -23.20 -7.91
N LEU A 208 -0.02 -22.18 -8.73
CA LEU A 208 -1.10 -21.65 -9.54
C LEU A 208 -0.88 -22.03 -11.01
N GLU A 209 -1.96 -22.41 -11.69
CA GLU A 209 -1.96 -22.66 -13.13
C GLU A 209 -2.90 -21.70 -13.86
N ARG A 210 -2.61 -21.44 -15.12
CA ARG A 210 -3.39 -20.56 -15.99
C ARG A 210 -4.82 -21.08 -16.12
N PHE A 211 -5.80 -20.20 -15.91
CA PHE A 211 -7.20 -20.51 -16.16
C PHE A 211 -7.56 -20.22 -17.63
N ALA A 212 -7.67 -21.27 -18.43
CA ALA A 212 -7.89 -21.14 -19.88
C ALA A 212 -9.23 -20.49 -20.26
N GLN A 213 -10.23 -20.53 -19.36
CA GLN A 213 -11.55 -19.91 -19.59
C GLN A 213 -11.66 -18.52 -18.94
N TYR A 214 -10.56 -17.92 -18.49
CA TYR A 214 -10.55 -16.57 -17.94
C TYR A 214 -11.09 -15.56 -18.97
N SER A 215 -11.99 -14.69 -18.51
CA SER A 215 -12.56 -13.61 -19.31
C SER A 215 -11.90 -12.28 -18.93
N PRO A 216 -10.84 -11.82 -19.64
CA PRO A 216 -10.17 -10.55 -19.31
C PRO A 216 -11.08 -9.35 -19.56
N ALA A 217 -10.89 -8.28 -18.81
CA ALA A 217 -11.55 -7.00 -19.10
C ALA A 217 -11.04 -6.43 -20.42
N SER A 218 -11.86 -5.62 -21.11
CA SER A 218 -11.51 -4.98 -22.39
C SER A 218 -10.59 -3.77 -22.23
N ALA A 219 -10.68 -3.06 -21.09
CA ALA A 219 -9.86 -1.90 -20.81
C ALA A 219 -8.36 -2.25 -20.75
N GLU A 220 -7.51 -1.27 -21.04
CA GLU A 220 -6.06 -1.42 -20.87
C GLU A 220 -5.67 -1.77 -19.43
N ALA A 221 -4.57 -2.51 -19.29
CA ALA A 221 -4.05 -2.90 -17.99
C ALA A 221 -3.53 -1.68 -17.23
N SER A 222 -4.02 -1.47 -16.00
CA SER A 222 -3.60 -0.38 -15.14
C SER A 222 -3.73 -0.81 -13.67
N GLY A 223 -2.63 -0.88 -12.93
CA GLY A 223 -2.65 -1.40 -11.57
C GLY A 223 -3.20 -2.83 -11.50
N TYR A 224 -4.25 -3.04 -10.72
CA TYR A 224 -5.01 -4.30 -10.70
C TYR A 224 -6.19 -4.30 -11.67
N ALA A 225 -6.48 -3.16 -12.31
CA ALA A 225 -7.58 -2.99 -13.24
C ALA A 225 -7.21 -3.37 -14.68
N GLY A 226 -8.25 -3.47 -15.51
CA GLY A 226 -8.12 -3.70 -16.93
C GLY A 226 -7.73 -5.12 -17.31
N ARG A 227 -7.11 -5.26 -18.47
CA ARG A 227 -6.81 -6.54 -19.11
C ARG A 227 -5.69 -7.28 -18.38
N ARG A 228 -5.99 -8.46 -17.87
CA ARG A 228 -5.04 -9.36 -17.23
C ARG A 228 -4.85 -10.59 -18.12
N LEU A 229 -3.66 -10.76 -18.66
CA LEU A 229 -3.33 -11.91 -19.53
C LEU A 229 -2.47 -12.90 -18.74
N ALA A 230 -2.92 -14.13 -18.61
CA ALA A 230 -2.14 -15.23 -18.04
C ALA A 230 -1.21 -15.80 -19.13
N CYS A 231 -0.04 -15.17 -19.33
CA CYS A 231 0.90 -15.60 -20.35
C CYS A 231 1.82 -16.74 -19.88
N ILE A 232 2.07 -16.84 -18.58
CA ILE A 232 2.79 -17.95 -17.94
C ILE A 232 1.79 -19.07 -17.63
N ASP A 233 2.16 -20.34 -17.85
CA ASP A 233 1.28 -21.47 -17.56
C ASP A 233 1.27 -21.84 -16.09
N HIS A 234 2.42 -21.79 -15.40
CA HIS A 234 2.59 -22.22 -14.03
C HIS A 234 3.35 -21.19 -13.20
N ILE A 235 2.83 -20.86 -12.02
CA ILE A 235 3.49 -20.00 -11.04
C ILE A 235 3.62 -20.78 -9.73
N TYR A 236 4.86 -20.98 -9.29
CA TYR A 236 5.15 -21.54 -7.98
C TYR A 236 5.60 -20.43 -7.04
N PHE A 237 4.79 -20.15 -6.04
CA PHE A 237 5.18 -19.30 -4.92
C PHE A 237 5.84 -20.17 -3.85
N LEU A 238 7.14 -19.97 -3.65
CA LEU A 238 8.00 -20.78 -2.78
C LEU A 238 8.31 -19.98 -1.51
N PRO A 239 7.86 -20.39 -0.34
CA PRO A 239 8.22 -19.73 0.91
C PRO A 239 9.73 -19.92 1.17
N VAL A 240 10.46 -18.83 1.20
CA VAL A 240 11.91 -18.77 1.51
C VAL A 240 12.11 -17.65 2.53
N PRO A 241 11.83 -17.88 3.82
CA PRO A 241 11.86 -16.85 4.85
C PRO A 241 13.24 -16.18 5.00
N GLU A 242 14.31 -16.99 4.86
CA GLU A 242 15.67 -16.48 4.96
C GLU A 242 16.06 -15.64 3.74
N VAL A 243 16.34 -14.35 3.95
CA VAL A 243 16.58 -13.39 2.88
C VAL A 243 17.85 -13.69 2.07
N SER A 244 18.90 -14.17 2.74
CA SER A 244 20.15 -14.58 2.08
C SER A 244 19.94 -15.73 1.10
N SER A 245 19.05 -16.67 1.45
CA SER A 245 18.66 -17.79 0.59
C SER A 245 17.85 -17.32 -0.63
N ARG A 246 16.99 -16.30 -0.46
CA ARG A 246 16.28 -15.71 -1.61
C ARG A 246 17.25 -15.06 -2.60
N VAL A 247 18.22 -14.30 -2.08
CA VAL A 247 19.25 -13.65 -2.90
C VAL A 247 20.10 -14.70 -3.62
N ALA A 248 20.65 -15.67 -2.91
CA ALA A 248 21.51 -16.71 -3.48
C ALA A 248 20.80 -17.55 -4.54
N GLY A 249 19.56 -17.98 -4.27
CA GLY A 249 18.77 -18.76 -5.22
C GLY A 249 18.35 -17.97 -6.48
N LEU A 250 18.18 -16.64 -6.37
CA LEU A 250 17.97 -15.78 -7.54
C LEU A 250 19.25 -15.70 -8.39
N GLU A 251 20.42 -15.54 -7.76
CA GLU A 251 21.71 -15.47 -8.44
C GLU A 251 22.11 -16.81 -9.10
N SER A 252 21.87 -17.94 -8.42
CA SER A 252 22.14 -19.29 -8.99
C SER A 252 21.15 -19.67 -10.10
N GLY A 253 19.92 -19.10 -10.09
CA GLY A 253 18.83 -19.43 -11.02
C GLY A 253 17.86 -20.49 -10.54
N ASP A 254 17.88 -20.82 -9.26
CA ASP A 254 16.87 -21.67 -8.63
C ASP A 254 15.52 -20.96 -8.59
N TYR A 255 15.53 -19.62 -8.50
CA TYR A 255 14.35 -18.76 -8.55
C TYR A 255 14.40 -17.80 -9.73
N ASP A 256 13.23 -17.44 -10.20
CA ASP A 256 13.04 -16.47 -11.29
C ASP A 256 12.71 -15.06 -10.75
N TYR A 257 12.26 -15.02 -9.50
CA TYR A 257 11.88 -13.79 -8.78
C TYR A 257 12.18 -13.97 -7.29
N ALA A 258 12.62 -12.91 -6.64
CA ALA A 258 12.83 -12.85 -5.20
C ALA A 258 12.23 -11.57 -4.60
N GLN A 259 11.39 -11.76 -3.58
CA GLN A 259 10.60 -10.71 -2.93
C GLN A 259 11.35 -10.08 -1.75
N ASN A 260 11.11 -8.78 -1.52
CA ASN A 260 11.54 -8.04 -0.32
C ASN A 260 13.02 -8.23 -0.01
N LEU A 261 13.87 -7.73 -0.91
CA LEU A 261 15.31 -7.85 -0.79
C LEU A 261 15.92 -6.73 0.07
N PRO A 262 17.01 -6.98 0.79
CA PRO A 262 17.60 -6.00 1.69
C PRO A 262 18.35 -4.91 0.92
N ALA A 263 18.22 -3.67 1.39
CA ALA A 263 18.70 -2.46 0.72
C ALA A 263 20.20 -2.52 0.36
N GLU A 264 21.03 -3.15 1.20
CA GLU A 264 22.46 -3.32 0.97
C GLU A 264 22.80 -4.17 -0.26
N THR A 265 21.85 -5.01 -0.71
CA THR A 265 22.02 -5.81 -1.93
C THR A 265 21.63 -5.08 -3.21
N TYR A 266 20.94 -3.93 -3.11
CA TYR A 266 20.35 -3.24 -4.25
C TYR A 266 21.36 -2.92 -5.36
N LYS A 267 22.48 -2.25 -5.02
CA LYS A 267 23.51 -1.88 -6.00
C LYS A 267 24.14 -3.11 -6.67
N ARG A 268 24.41 -4.14 -5.88
CA ARG A 268 25.02 -5.39 -6.36
C ARG A 268 24.10 -6.10 -7.33
N LEU A 269 22.85 -6.32 -6.95
CA LEU A 269 21.88 -7.02 -7.80
C LEU A 269 21.54 -6.22 -9.07
N THR A 270 21.50 -4.88 -8.98
CA THR A 270 21.30 -4.02 -10.15
C THR A 270 22.44 -4.13 -11.17
N ALA A 271 23.67 -4.36 -10.70
CA ALA A 271 24.84 -4.56 -11.56
C ALA A 271 25.03 -6.00 -12.03
N THR A 272 24.27 -6.97 -11.50
CA THR A 272 24.41 -8.39 -11.82
C THR A 272 23.78 -8.70 -13.19
N LYS A 273 24.58 -9.17 -14.15
CA LYS A 273 24.12 -9.57 -15.48
C LYS A 273 23.05 -10.66 -15.41
N GLY A 274 21.99 -10.51 -16.16
CA GLY A 274 20.88 -11.46 -16.22
C GLY A 274 19.81 -11.26 -15.12
N LEU A 275 20.01 -10.26 -14.25
CA LEU A 275 19.04 -9.85 -13.23
C LEU A 275 18.53 -8.43 -13.51
N LYS A 276 17.30 -8.17 -13.10
CA LYS A 276 16.64 -6.88 -13.12
C LYS A 276 16.08 -6.58 -11.75
N THR A 277 16.47 -5.46 -11.15
CA THR A 277 15.85 -4.95 -9.92
C THR A 277 14.63 -4.13 -10.25
N VAL A 278 13.61 -4.19 -9.42
CA VAL A 278 12.35 -3.45 -9.59
C VAL A 278 12.01 -2.77 -8.27
N ILE A 279 11.94 -1.44 -8.28
CA ILE A 279 11.59 -0.65 -7.11
C ILE A 279 10.08 -0.65 -6.92
N LEU A 280 9.63 -0.96 -5.71
CA LEU A 280 8.22 -0.95 -5.29
C LEU A 280 7.86 0.46 -4.82
N LYS A 281 7.02 1.15 -5.59
CA LYS A 281 6.58 2.54 -5.33
C LYS A 281 5.06 2.62 -5.42
N PRO A 282 4.41 3.19 -4.40
CA PRO A 282 4.87 3.44 -3.04
C PRO A 282 5.00 2.13 -2.24
N TYR A 283 5.75 2.15 -1.13
CA TYR A 283 5.86 1.00 -0.23
C TYR A 283 5.33 1.37 1.17
N TYR A 284 6.05 2.22 1.90
CA TYR A 284 5.61 2.80 3.17
C TYR A 284 5.89 4.30 3.21
N GLU A 285 5.13 5.05 3.98
CA GLU A 285 5.55 6.33 4.54
C GLU A 285 6.04 6.10 5.97
N ILE A 286 7.16 6.72 6.33
CA ILE A 286 7.70 6.66 7.69
C ILE A 286 7.23 7.89 8.44
N VAL A 287 6.56 7.67 9.55
CA VAL A 287 6.05 8.74 10.41
C VAL A 287 6.49 8.55 11.85
N MET A 288 6.70 9.66 12.53
CA MET A 288 6.78 9.67 13.98
C MET A 288 5.59 10.42 14.58
N HIS A 289 4.96 9.83 15.57
CA HIS A 289 3.91 10.45 16.37
C HIS A 289 4.52 11.13 17.58
N LEU A 290 4.03 12.34 17.87
CA LEU A 290 4.42 13.09 19.05
C LEU A 290 3.28 13.09 20.06
N ASN A 291 3.58 12.87 21.33
CA ASN A 291 2.58 12.90 22.39
C ASN A 291 2.19 14.34 22.71
N THR A 292 1.05 14.80 22.17
CA THR A 292 0.58 16.17 22.35
C THR A 292 -0.19 16.38 23.66
N GLN A 293 -0.49 15.32 24.41
CA GLN A 293 -1.33 15.37 25.60
C GLN A 293 -0.54 15.18 26.90
N GLN A 294 0.59 14.48 26.84
CA GLN A 294 1.38 14.14 28.04
C GLN A 294 2.87 14.41 27.80
N GLY A 295 3.65 14.43 28.87
CA GLY A 295 5.09 14.67 28.82
C GLY A 295 5.43 16.09 28.38
N GLN A 296 6.69 16.29 28.00
CA GLN A 296 7.18 17.62 27.61
C GLN A 296 6.70 18.03 26.22
N LEU A 297 6.42 17.07 25.32
CA LEU A 297 5.95 17.37 23.96
C LEU A 297 4.48 17.83 23.90
N LYS A 298 3.75 17.94 25.04
CA LYS A 298 2.53 18.74 25.11
C LYS A 298 2.78 20.22 24.80
N GLU A 299 4.01 20.71 25.07
CA GLU A 299 4.43 22.08 24.74
C GLU A 299 4.68 22.21 23.22
N TRP A 300 3.90 23.07 22.56
CA TRP A 300 3.96 23.26 21.11
C TRP A 300 5.35 23.70 20.62
N LYS A 301 6.05 24.59 21.36
CA LYS A 301 7.37 25.07 20.97
C LYS A 301 8.40 23.94 20.89
N LEU A 302 8.30 22.94 21.75
CA LEU A 302 9.21 21.78 21.72
C LEU A 302 8.92 20.91 20.49
N ARG A 303 7.65 20.68 20.14
CA ARG A 303 7.29 19.97 18.91
C ARG A 303 7.75 20.74 17.66
N ARG A 304 7.58 22.07 17.69
CA ARG A 304 8.05 22.93 16.59
C ARG A 304 9.58 22.94 16.48
N ALA A 305 10.31 22.92 17.57
CA ALA A 305 11.76 22.77 17.58
C ALA A 305 12.21 21.48 16.89
N ILE A 306 11.54 20.35 17.19
CA ILE A 306 11.79 19.08 16.54
C ILE A 306 11.54 19.19 15.03
N GLN A 307 10.34 19.62 14.62
CA GLN A 307 9.97 19.75 13.21
C GLN A 307 10.94 20.66 12.42
N LEU A 308 11.34 21.78 13.02
CA LEU A 308 12.22 22.78 12.38
C LEU A 308 13.67 22.31 12.25
N GLY A 309 14.14 21.51 13.21
CA GLY A 309 15.55 21.17 13.33
C GLY A 309 15.96 19.88 12.64
N LEU A 310 15.02 19.02 12.26
CA LEU A 310 15.32 17.73 11.62
C LEU A 310 15.83 17.91 10.18
N ASN A 311 16.77 17.05 9.81
CA ASN A 311 17.23 16.82 8.45
C ASN A 311 16.60 15.49 7.96
N GLU A 312 15.53 15.59 7.20
CA GLU A 312 14.78 14.44 6.73
C GLU A 312 15.56 13.61 5.70
N GLU A 313 16.49 14.23 4.95
CA GLU A 313 17.37 13.52 4.01
C GLU A 313 18.26 12.50 4.74
N GLU A 314 18.87 12.88 5.87
CA GLU A 314 19.71 11.99 6.67
C GLU A 314 18.90 10.86 7.32
N ILE A 315 17.71 11.18 7.84
CA ILE A 315 16.83 10.21 8.46
C ILE A 315 16.36 9.17 7.43
N MET A 316 15.91 9.64 6.26
CA MET A 316 15.44 8.74 5.20
C MET A 316 16.57 7.94 4.57
N LEU A 317 17.78 8.50 4.44
CA LEU A 317 18.94 7.74 3.99
C LEU A 317 19.32 6.64 4.97
N ALA A 318 19.28 6.91 6.28
CA ALA A 318 19.54 5.91 7.31
C ALA A 318 18.47 4.79 7.30
N ALA A 319 17.21 5.15 7.10
CA ALA A 319 16.11 4.20 7.02
C ALA A 319 16.18 3.30 5.78
N ALA A 320 16.41 3.90 4.62
CA ALA A 320 16.33 3.25 3.31
C ALA A 320 17.63 2.60 2.85
N GLY A 321 18.79 3.03 3.37
CA GLY A 321 20.11 2.53 3.00
C GLY A 321 20.62 2.98 1.62
N ASP A 322 19.76 3.44 0.72
CA ASP A 322 20.14 3.96 -0.60
C ASP A 322 19.18 5.06 -1.08
N LYS A 323 19.72 6.06 -1.79
CA LYS A 323 18.92 7.18 -2.35
C LYS A 323 17.86 6.76 -3.35
N ALA A 324 18.01 5.64 -4.02
CA ALA A 324 17.01 5.11 -4.95
C ALA A 324 15.77 4.56 -4.21
N LEU A 325 15.88 4.27 -2.92
CA LEU A 325 14.88 3.56 -2.13
C LEU A 325 14.06 4.47 -1.21
N TYR A 326 14.08 5.79 -1.43
CA TYR A 326 13.20 6.72 -0.74
C TYR A 326 12.93 7.98 -1.57
N ARG A 327 12.00 8.77 -1.07
CA ARG A 327 11.65 10.09 -1.58
C ARG A 327 11.29 10.99 -0.42
N LEU A 328 11.81 12.21 -0.42
CA LEU A 328 11.31 13.27 0.46
C LEU A 328 9.98 13.77 -0.11
N ASP A 329 8.94 13.70 0.68
CA ASP A 329 7.60 14.14 0.29
C ASP A 329 6.82 14.67 1.50
N PRO A 330 6.38 15.95 1.45
CA PRO A 330 5.69 16.60 2.57
C PRO A 330 4.23 16.19 2.71
N SER A 331 3.67 15.51 1.71
CA SER A 331 2.24 15.21 1.65
C SER A 331 1.84 14.13 2.63
N LEU A 332 0.64 14.27 3.19
CA LEU A 332 -0.03 13.23 3.98
C LEU A 332 -0.37 11.98 3.15
N PHE A 333 -0.43 12.11 1.83
CA PHE A 333 -0.74 11.03 0.89
C PHE A 333 0.37 10.87 -0.12
N PHE A 334 0.55 9.65 -0.63
CA PHE A 334 1.60 9.35 -1.59
C PHE A 334 1.42 10.11 -2.90
N LYS A 335 2.54 10.46 -3.55
CA LYS A 335 2.58 11.19 -4.83
C LYS A 335 1.80 10.50 -5.95
N GLU A 336 1.66 9.19 -5.88
CA GLU A 336 0.94 8.36 -6.84
C GLU A 336 -0.59 8.50 -6.71
N GLN A 337 -1.09 9.16 -5.66
CA GLN A 337 -2.52 9.31 -5.40
C GLN A 337 -3.04 10.69 -5.82
N TYR A 338 -4.28 10.75 -6.25
CA TYR A 338 -4.99 12.02 -6.49
C TYR A 338 -4.99 12.96 -5.27
N TRP A 339 -4.93 12.41 -4.08
CA TRP A 339 -5.02 13.13 -2.79
C TRP A 339 -3.73 13.81 -2.37
N HIS A 340 -2.64 13.64 -3.12
CA HIS A 340 -1.36 14.27 -2.86
C HIS A 340 -1.48 15.80 -2.89
N SER A 341 -0.89 16.47 -1.90
CA SER A 341 -0.89 17.93 -1.79
C SER A 341 0.42 18.46 -1.21
N THR A 342 0.85 19.61 -1.66
CA THR A 342 2.03 20.31 -1.14
C THR A 342 1.70 21.37 -0.10
N ILE A 343 0.47 21.44 0.41
CA ILE A 343 0.09 22.35 1.50
C ILE A 343 0.98 22.08 2.72
N GLY A 344 1.58 23.11 3.29
CA GLY A 344 2.49 23.01 4.44
C GLY A 344 3.92 22.61 4.08
N ALA A 345 4.26 22.38 2.79
CA ALA A 345 5.60 21.97 2.35
C ALA A 345 6.72 22.94 2.78
N ASN A 346 6.40 24.22 2.98
CA ASN A 346 7.34 25.21 3.51
C ASN A 346 7.74 24.99 4.97
N ARG A 347 7.08 24.04 5.67
CA ARG A 347 7.38 23.61 7.05
C ARG A 347 7.97 22.19 7.10
N TYR A 348 8.23 21.61 5.96
CA TYR A 348 8.84 20.29 5.81
C TYR A 348 10.34 20.45 5.54
N ASN A 349 11.17 19.72 6.30
CA ASN A 349 12.64 19.68 6.12
C ASN A 349 13.30 21.08 6.08
N GLU A 350 12.88 21.98 6.95
CA GLU A 350 13.44 23.33 7.04
C GLU A 350 14.90 23.32 7.50
N HIS A 351 15.27 22.37 8.34
CA HIS A 351 16.63 22.10 8.82
C HIS A 351 17.33 23.36 9.40
N ASP A 352 16.62 24.13 10.24
CA ASP A 352 17.16 25.31 10.91
C ASP A 352 17.50 24.98 12.38
N ALA A 353 18.66 24.38 12.60
CA ALA A 353 19.10 23.96 13.93
C ALA A 353 19.27 25.14 14.90
N ALA A 354 19.60 26.34 14.40
CA ALA A 354 19.79 27.53 15.26
C ALA A 354 18.46 27.99 15.87
N LYS A 355 17.43 28.15 15.05
CA LYS A 355 16.08 28.47 15.52
C LYS A 355 15.47 27.34 16.35
N ALA A 356 15.74 26.09 15.98
CA ALA A 356 15.28 24.94 16.76
C ALA A 356 15.81 24.97 18.20
N LYS A 357 17.11 25.20 18.39
CA LYS A 357 17.72 25.33 19.72
C LYS A 357 17.13 26.50 20.53
N ALA A 358 16.85 27.64 19.89
CA ALA A 358 16.18 28.76 20.55
C ALA A 358 14.78 28.34 21.03
N LEU A 359 14.00 27.60 20.22
CA LEU A 359 12.68 27.11 20.58
C LEU A 359 12.73 26.07 21.71
N VAL A 360 13.76 25.22 21.80
CA VAL A 360 13.95 24.27 22.91
C VAL A 360 14.06 25.05 24.23
N LYS A 361 14.87 26.11 24.25
CA LYS A 361 15.01 26.96 25.43
C LYS A 361 13.72 27.71 25.77
N ASP A 362 13.10 28.33 24.76
CA ASP A 362 11.87 29.13 24.92
C ASP A 362 10.64 28.24 25.28
N GLY A 363 10.67 26.98 24.93
CA GLY A 363 9.64 25.99 25.27
C GLY A 363 9.76 25.43 26.67
N GLY A 364 10.77 25.88 27.45
CA GLY A 364 10.95 25.48 28.85
C GLY A 364 11.33 24.01 29.00
N TYR A 365 12.13 23.46 28.07
CA TYR A 365 12.63 22.09 28.20
C TYR A 365 13.41 21.92 29.51
N ASP A 366 13.02 20.94 30.33
CA ASP A 366 13.54 20.75 31.70
C ASP A 366 14.76 19.81 31.78
N GLY A 367 15.22 19.27 30.64
CA GLY A 367 16.34 18.33 30.57
C GLY A 367 15.96 16.86 30.78
N SER A 368 14.70 16.52 31.08
CA SER A 368 14.26 15.14 31.20
C SER A 368 14.28 14.43 29.85
N PRO A 369 14.71 13.15 29.78
CA PRO A 369 14.84 12.44 28.52
C PRO A 369 13.52 12.33 27.74
N ILE A 370 13.53 12.72 26.46
CA ILE A 370 12.49 12.42 25.48
C ILE A 370 12.52 10.90 25.23
N ARG A 371 11.44 10.22 25.56
CA ARG A 371 11.30 8.76 25.46
C ARG A 371 10.79 8.40 24.08
N ILE A 372 11.60 7.68 23.32
CA ILE A 372 11.35 7.29 21.93
C ILE A 372 11.10 5.79 21.89
N ILE A 373 9.95 5.36 21.41
CA ILE A 373 9.65 3.95 21.17
C ILE A 373 9.65 3.65 19.66
N THR A 374 10.23 2.51 19.28
CA THR A 374 10.33 2.04 17.90
C THR A 374 10.25 0.52 17.85
N SER A 375 10.16 -0.06 16.66
CA SER A 375 10.12 -1.51 16.48
C SER A 375 11.49 -2.08 16.11
N SER A 376 11.85 -3.20 16.73
CA SER A 376 12.99 -4.04 16.34
C SER A 376 12.69 -4.94 15.14
N ASP A 377 11.42 -5.19 14.84
CA ASP A 377 11.02 -6.08 13.73
C ASP A 377 11.16 -5.39 12.36
N PHE A 378 11.20 -4.05 12.34
CA PHE A 378 11.33 -3.24 11.14
C PHE A 378 12.61 -2.40 11.19
N GLN A 379 13.70 -2.92 10.60
CA GLN A 379 15.00 -2.28 10.64
C GLN A 379 14.98 -0.83 10.16
N PHE A 380 14.19 -0.50 9.14
CA PHE A 380 14.05 0.87 8.63
C PHE A 380 13.44 1.82 9.68
N MET A 381 12.50 1.36 10.51
CA MET A 381 11.94 2.17 11.60
C MET A 381 12.96 2.40 12.70
N TYR A 382 13.72 1.36 13.05
CA TYR A 382 14.78 1.43 14.04
C TYR A 382 15.90 2.39 13.61
N ASN A 383 16.37 2.26 12.36
CA ASN A 383 17.40 3.13 11.81
C ASN A 383 16.95 4.59 11.73
N ALA A 384 15.70 4.85 11.31
CA ALA A 384 15.13 6.20 11.31
C ALA A 384 15.10 6.80 12.72
N ALA A 385 14.69 6.00 13.72
CA ALA A 385 14.64 6.44 15.12
C ALA A 385 16.03 6.80 15.65
N LEU A 386 17.07 6.03 15.34
CA LEU A 386 18.44 6.31 15.77
C LEU A 386 19.02 7.57 15.10
N ALA A 387 18.77 7.75 13.80
CA ALA A 387 19.21 8.94 13.07
C ALA A 387 18.54 10.20 13.65
N MET A 388 17.22 10.16 13.86
CA MET A 388 16.47 11.24 14.49
C MET A 388 16.93 11.50 15.92
N GLU A 389 17.17 10.46 16.72
CA GLU A 389 17.69 10.59 18.09
C GLU A 389 19.01 11.37 18.12
N SER A 390 19.95 11.05 17.23
CA SER A 390 21.22 11.77 17.10
C SER A 390 21.02 13.26 16.83
N GLN A 391 20.08 13.61 15.95
CA GLN A 391 19.75 15.00 15.64
C GLN A 391 19.08 15.70 16.83
N LEU A 392 18.19 15.04 17.56
CA LEU A 392 17.56 15.62 18.76
C LEU A 392 18.60 15.96 19.84
N ARG A 393 19.62 15.11 20.02
CA ARG A 393 20.72 15.40 20.94
C ARG A 393 21.53 16.63 20.50
N GLN A 394 21.74 16.80 19.20
CA GLN A 394 22.42 17.99 18.65
C GLN A 394 21.60 19.28 18.86
N LEU A 395 20.25 19.15 18.90
CA LEU A 395 19.33 20.25 19.21
C LEU A 395 19.28 20.58 20.71
N GLY A 396 19.86 19.73 21.58
CA GLY A 396 19.90 19.93 23.03
C GLY A 396 18.89 19.12 23.84
N PHE A 397 18.21 18.15 23.22
CA PHE A 397 17.36 17.21 23.93
C PHE A 397 18.16 16.04 24.52
N ALA A 398 17.91 15.68 25.77
CA ALA A 398 18.26 14.35 26.28
C ALA A 398 17.26 13.35 25.68
N THR A 399 17.71 12.14 25.37
CA THR A 399 16.89 11.14 24.67
C THR A 399 17.07 9.73 25.25
N LYS A 400 16.03 8.91 25.14
CA LYS A 400 16.07 7.48 25.50
C LYS A 400 15.29 6.69 24.45
N VAL A 401 15.98 5.91 23.62
CA VAL A 401 15.36 5.00 22.65
C VAL A 401 15.10 3.64 23.27
N GLN A 402 13.92 3.08 23.04
CA GLN A 402 13.51 1.73 23.43
C GLN A 402 12.89 1.03 22.21
N ALA A 403 13.48 -0.09 21.84
CA ALA A 403 12.98 -0.93 20.73
C ALA A 403 12.20 -2.12 21.31
N TYR A 404 11.09 -2.45 20.70
CA TYR A 404 10.20 -3.56 21.03
C TYR A 404 9.86 -4.36 19.79
N ASP A 405 9.37 -5.59 19.94
CA ASP A 405 8.62 -6.22 18.86
C ASP A 405 7.40 -5.35 18.48
N TYR A 406 6.97 -5.43 17.25
CA TYR A 406 5.94 -4.50 16.75
C TYR A 406 4.59 -4.58 17.50
N PRO A 407 4.05 -5.77 17.80
CA PRO A 407 2.82 -5.88 18.62
C PRO A 407 2.94 -5.20 19.98
N THR A 408 4.05 -5.42 20.68
CA THR A 408 4.32 -4.80 22.00
C THR A 408 4.44 -3.28 21.89
N MET A 409 5.16 -2.79 20.88
CA MET A 409 5.28 -1.34 20.61
C MET A 409 3.91 -0.71 20.37
N ILE A 410 3.05 -1.32 19.56
CA ILE A 410 1.69 -0.81 19.29
C ILE A 410 0.82 -0.84 20.56
N ASP A 411 0.98 -1.85 21.39
CA ASP A 411 0.26 -1.90 22.66
C ASP A 411 0.68 -0.77 23.62
N ILE A 412 1.98 -0.50 23.74
CA ILE A 412 2.51 0.64 24.52
C ILE A 412 2.02 1.96 23.92
N PHE A 413 2.14 2.15 22.62
CA PHE A 413 1.69 3.34 21.91
C PHE A 413 0.22 3.67 22.19
N ARG A 414 -0.66 2.67 22.17
CA ARG A 414 -2.11 2.88 22.32
C ARG A 414 -2.57 2.93 23.78
N LYS A 415 -2.01 2.10 24.65
CA LYS A 415 -2.54 1.88 26.02
C LYS A 415 -1.70 2.54 27.11
N LYS A 416 -0.40 2.73 26.89
CA LYS A 416 0.53 3.25 27.90
C LYS A 416 1.06 4.63 27.51
N ARG A 417 0.17 5.58 27.25
CA ARG A 417 0.51 6.91 26.73
C ARG A 417 1.43 7.73 27.62
N ALA A 418 1.48 7.46 28.93
CA ALA A 418 2.40 8.11 29.85
C ALA A 418 3.86 7.63 29.70
N ASP A 419 4.11 6.53 28.97
CA ASP A 419 5.42 5.88 28.94
C ASP A 419 6.29 6.30 27.74
N TRP A 420 5.78 7.12 26.82
CA TRP A 420 6.50 7.57 25.64
C TRP A 420 6.17 9.02 25.25
N ASP A 421 7.08 9.67 24.57
CA ASP A 421 6.94 11.03 24.02
C ASP A 421 6.94 11.02 22.48
N ILE A 422 7.73 10.13 21.87
CA ILE A 422 7.79 9.90 20.42
C ILE A 422 7.58 8.41 20.14
N SER A 423 6.75 8.08 19.14
CA SER A 423 6.55 6.72 18.66
C SER A 423 6.68 6.66 17.15
N TYR A 424 7.46 5.72 16.64
CA TYR A 424 7.58 5.46 15.22
C TYR A 424 6.45 4.59 14.69
N ASN A 425 6.04 4.83 13.45
CA ASN A 425 5.14 3.97 12.71
C ASN A 425 5.41 4.07 11.21
N ALA A 426 4.80 3.17 10.45
CA ALA A 426 4.84 3.20 8.99
C ALA A 426 3.45 2.84 8.43
N PHE A 427 3.02 3.58 7.42
CA PHE A 427 1.73 3.32 6.78
C PHE A 427 1.92 2.97 5.32
N SER A 428 1.22 1.95 4.87
CA SER A 428 1.10 1.65 3.44
C SER A 428 -0.02 2.48 2.82
N ILE A 429 0.01 2.61 1.49
CA ILE A 429 -1.03 3.32 0.74
C ILE A 429 -2.43 2.75 1.02
N ARG A 430 -3.41 3.61 1.09
CA ARG A 430 -4.83 3.28 1.19
C ARG A 430 -5.57 3.77 -0.04
N THR A 431 -6.59 3.04 -0.47
CA THR A 431 -7.42 3.39 -1.65
C THR A 431 -8.27 4.64 -1.43
N ASP A 432 -8.57 4.95 -0.17
CA ASP A 432 -9.29 6.16 0.23
C ASP A 432 -8.59 6.83 1.42
N PRO A 433 -8.53 8.16 1.44
CA PRO A 433 -7.99 8.91 2.58
C PRO A 433 -8.58 8.52 3.93
N GLY A 434 -9.89 8.23 3.98
CA GLY A 434 -10.57 7.79 5.20
C GLY A 434 -9.98 6.52 5.82
N GLY A 435 -9.36 5.66 5.00
CA GLY A 435 -8.65 4.46 5.47
C GLY A 435 -7.37 4.75 6.25
N PHE A 436 -6.84 5.98 6.15
CA PHE A 436 -5.69 6.45 6.92
C PHE A 436 -6.10 7.49 7.96
N THR A 437 -6.91 8.47 7.58
CA THR A 437 -7.18 9.66 8.42
C THR A 437 -8.00 9.35 9.67
N PHE A 438 -8.58 8.14 9.79
CA PHE A 438 -9.24 7.73 11.04
C PHE A 438 -8.31 7.82 12.26
N VAL A 439 -6.99 7.62 12.07
CA VAL A 439 -6.00 7.71 13.15
C VAL A 439 -5.88 9.12 13.72
N LEU A 440 -6.32 10.13 12.98
CA LEU A 440 -6.25 11.56 13.33
C LEU A 440 -7.46 12.03 14.13
N LYS A 441 -8.57 11.26 14.14
CA LYS A 441 -9.78 11.62 14.87
C LYS A 441 -9.54 11.54 16.39
N SER A 442 -10.05 12.54 17.10
CA SER A 442 -9.92 12.65 18.56
C SER A 442 -10.48 11.44 19.30
N ASP A 443 -11.57 10.85 18.80
CA ASP A 443 -12.27 9.69 19.39
C ASP A 443 -11.71 8.33 18.95
N SER A 444 -10.77 8.30 17.99
CA SER A 444 -10.21 7.04 17.46
C SER A 444 -9.44 6.23 18.51
N GLY A 445 -8.94 6.89 19.55
CA GLY A 445 -8.07 6.28 20.55
C GLY A 445 -6.71 5.81 19.97
N TYR A 446 -6.40 6.15 18.70
CA TYR A 446 -5.17 5.70 18.04
C TYR A 446 -3.95 6.47 18.56
N GLN A 447 -3.96 7.81 18.49
CA GLN A 447 -2.83 8.63 18.91
C GLN A 447 -3.29 9.69 19.95
N PRO A 448 -2.38 10.22 20.79
CA PRO A 448 -2.70 11.27 21.78
C PRO A 448 -2.78 12.65 21.10
N TYR A 449 -3.76 12.84 20.25
CA TYR A 449 -4.08 14.09 19.57
C TYR A 449 -5.58 14.34 19.60
N ALA A 450 -5.99 15.57 19.77
CA ALA A 450 -7.38 15.98 19.71
C ALA A 450 -7.50 17.37 19.10
N SER A 451 -8.26 17.47 18.03
CA SER A 451 -8.55 18.72 17.34
C SER A 451 -9.97 18.70 16.79
N LYS A 452 -10.85 19.53 17.40
CA LYS A 452 -12.23 19.66 16.93
C LYS A 452 -12.31 20.13 15.46
N GLU A 453 -11.34 20.94 15.02
CA GLU A 453 -11.28 21.40 13.64
C GLU A 453 -10.99 20.24 12.70
N VAL A 454 -9.97 19.42 13.01
CA VAL A 454 -9.63 18.23 12.22
C VAL A 454 -10.79 17.23 12.22
N ASP A 455 -11.43 16.96 13.36
CA ASP A 455 -12.60 16.08 13.43
C ASP A 455 -13.71 16.55 12.51
N THR A 456 -14.03 17.84 12.53
CA THR A 456 -15.08 18.45 11.68
C THR A 456 -14.74 18.33 10.18
N LEU A 457 -13.46 18.54 9.81
CA LEU A 457 -13.01 18.41 8.43
C LEU A 457 -13.10 16.94 7.95
N LEU A 458 -12.70 15.99 8.79
CA LEU A 458 -12.77 14.56 8.47
C LEU A 458 -14.21 14.07 8.34
N GLU A 459 -15.13 14.53 9.20
CA GLU A 459 -16.57 14.21 9.10
C GLU A 459 -17.18 14.75 7.80
N LYS A 460 -16.86 15.98 7.41
CA LYS A 460 -17.27 16.53 6.11
C LYS A 460 -16.69 15.74 4.95
N ALA A 461 -15.39 15.38 5.01
CA ALA A 461 -14.74 14.62 3.95
C ALA A 461 -15.31 13.21 3.77
N LEU A 462 -15.86 12.61 4.83
CA LEU A 462 -16.46 11.27 4.77
C LEU A 462 -17.70 11.22 3.88
N VAL A 463 -18.47 12.32 3.81
CA VAL A 463 -19.72 12.39 3.05
C VAL A 463 -19.59 13.22 1.76
N GLU A 464 -18.51 13.98 1.60
CA GLU A 464 -18.29 14.81 0.41
C GLU A 464 -18.01 13.95 -0.83
N ARG A 465 -18.85 14.05 -1.84
CA ARG A 465 -18.80 13.25 -3.07
C ARG A 465 -18.09 13.97 -4.22
N ASP A 466 -18.04 15.31 -4.20
CA ASP A 466 -17.21 16.03 -5.15
C ASP A 466 -15.73 15.86 -4.81
N ARG A 467 -15.01 15.23 -5.72
CA ARG A 467 -13.60 14.84 -5.49
C ARG A 467 -12.69 16.04 -5.24
N LYS A 468 -12.94 17.18 -5.90
CA LYS A 468 -12.13 18.40 -5.71
C LYS A 468 -12.44 19.09 -4.39
N ALA A 469 -13.73 19.16 -4.02
CA ALA A 469 -14.12 19.68 -2.71
C ALA A 469 -13.57 18.80 -1.57
N ARG A 470 -13.62 17.48 -1.73
CA ARG A 470 -13.07 16.53 -0.78
C ARG A 470 -11.54 16.65 -0.63
N LEU A 471 -10.79 16.84 -1.73
CA LEU A 471 -9.36 17.12 -1.70
C LEU A 471 -9.06 18.37 -0.85
N LYS A 472 -9.81 19.46 -1.03
CA LYS A 472 -9.63 20.69 -0.23
C LYS A 472 -9.83 20.46 1.26
N LEU A 473 -10.74 19.58 1.65
CA LEU A 473 -10.92 19.22 3.07
C LEU A 473 -9.67 18.51 3.61
N TYR A 474 -9.10 17.58 2.86
CA TYR A 474 -7.85 16.90 3.25
C TYR A 474 -6.63 17.83 3.22
N GLU A 475 -6.58 18.80 2.32
CA GLU A 475 -5.57 19.87 2.34
C GLU A 475 -5.63 20.69 3.64
N GLN A 476 -6.83 21.02 4.11
CA GLN A 476 -7.01 21.71 5.38
C GLN A 476 -6.61 20.80 6.57
N VAL A 477 -6.91 19.51 6.52
CA VAL A 477 -6.42 18.56 7.53
C VAL A 477 -4.89 18.57 7.54
N GLN A 478 -4.23 18.45 6.40
CA GLN A 478 -2.77 18.46 6.29
C GLN A 478 -2.17 19.77 6.84
N ASP A 479 -2.74 20.93 6.54
CA ASP A 479 -2.27 22.22 7.07
C ASP A 479 -2.39 22.30 8.60
N ASN A 480 -3.48 21.76 9.16
CA ASN A 480 -3.63 21.65 10.62
C ASN A 480 -2.57 20.72 11.25
N LEU A 481 -2.24 19.59 10.60
CA LEU A 481 -1.16 18.73 11.10
C LEU A 481 0.21 19.42 11.10
N TYR A 482 0.50 20.28 10.12
CA TYR A 482 1.71 21.09 10.11
C TYR A 482 1.71 22.22 11.17
N LYS A 483 0.53 22.69 11.60
CA LYS A 483 0.38 23.69 12.68
C LYS A 483 0.48 23.06 14.06
N ASP A 484 -0.25 21.96 14.29
CA ASP A 484 -0.37 21.33 15.60
C ASP A 484 0.77 20.34 15.91
N ILE A 485 1.37 19.78 14.89
CA ILE A 485 2.50 18.86 14.90
C ILE A 485 2.24 17.64 15.81
N PRO A 486 1.14 16.88 15.58
CA PRO A 486 0.89 15.63 16.30
C PRO A 486 1.70 14.48 15.71
N MET A 487 2.16 14.64 14.48
CA MET A 487 3.01 13.69 13.77
C MET A 487 3.91 14.43 12.78
N ILE A 488 5.04 13.82 12.45
CA ILE A 488 5.94 14.26 11.38
C ILE A 488 6.17 13.09 10.44
N LYS A 489 5.94 13.30 9.16
CA LYS A 489 6.30 12.36 8.11
C LYS A 489 7.74 12.65 7.69
N HIS A 490 8.60 11.62 7.70
CA HIS A 490 9.98 11.74 7.24
C HIS A 490 10.08 11.67 5.71
N GLY A 491 9.28 10.82 5.09
CA GLY A 491 9.25 10.63 3.64
C GLY A 491 8.61 9.31 3.24
N ASP A 492 8.68 9.02 1.94
CA ASP A 492 8.23 7.75 1.36
C ASP A 492 9.40 6.79 1.24
N LEU A 493 9.27 5.62 1.85
CA LEU A 493 10.20 4.51 1.71
C LEU A 493 9.79 3.64 0.52
N PHE A 494 10.76 3.14 -0.23
CA PHE A 494 10.56 2.17 -1.30
C PHE A 494 11.23 0.85 -0.93
N GLY A 495 10.56 -0.25 -1.24
CA GLY A 495 11.16 -1.57 -1.26
C GLY A 495 11.71 -1.90 -2.64
N PHE A 496 12.35 -3.03 -2.79
CA PHE A 496 12.65 -3.57 -4.11
C PHE A 496 12.62 -5.08 -4.12
N ASP A 497 12.32 -5.60 -5.29
CA ASP A 497 12.39 -7.00 -5.66
C ASP A 497 13.39 -7.16 -6.79
N ALA A 498 13.77 -8.39 -7.09
CA ALA A 498 14.58 -8.68 -8.26
C ALA A 498 14.07 -9.92 -8.99
N LEU A 499 14.28 -9.93 -10.30
CA LEU A 499 13.86 -11.03 -11.16
C LEU A 499 14.87 -11.26 -12.27
N ARG A 500 14.79 -12.43 -12.89
CA ARG A 500 15.60 -12.76 -14.05
C ARG A 500 15.12 -11.98 -15.28
N GLU A 501 16.05 -11.49 -16.09
CA GLU A 501 15.79 -10.73 -17.34
C GLU A 501 15.01 -11.52 -18.38
N ARG A 502 14.93 -12.85 -18.23
CA ARG A 502 14.08 -13.70 -19.10
C ARG A 502 12.59 -13.39 -18.95
N LEU A 503 12.17 -12.84 -17.79
CA LEU A 503 10.80 -12.41 -17.56
C LEU A 503 10.63 -10.95 -18.01
N ASP A 504 9.73 -10.73 -18.94
CA ASP A 504 9.39 -9.40 -19.43
C ASP A 504 7.93 -9.05 -19.13
N GLY A 505 7.58 -7.75 -19.21
CA GLY A 505 6.25 -7.25 -18.86
C GLY A 505 5.98 -7.16 -17.35
N PHE A 506 6.95 -7.49 -16.49
CA PHE A 506 6.77 -7.42 -15.05
C PHE A 506 6.67 -5.97 -14.57
N ALA A 507 5.57 -5.68 -13.87
CA ALA A 507 5.31 -4.39 -13.26
C ALA A 507 4.65 -4.64 -11.89
N PRO A 508 5.39 -4.51 -10.77
CA PRO A 508 4.82 -4.68 -9.44
C PRO A 508 3.79 -3.59 -9.16
N TYR A 509 2.85 -3.91 -8.30
CA TYR A 509 1.84 -2.96 -7.88
C TYR A 509 1.38 -3.27 -6.45
N TYR A 510 1.20 -2.26 -5.62
CA TYR A 510 0.75 -2.40 -4.24
C TYR A 510 1.61 -3.39 -3.41
N THR A 511 2.93 -3.39 -3.60
CA THR A 511 3.86 -4.34 -2.95
C THR A 511 3.66 -5.82 -3.30
N THR A 512 2.80 -6.12 -4.28
CA THR A 512 2.49 -7.48 -4.72
C THR A 512 3.24 -7.80 -6.00
N PRO A 513 3.91 -8.95 -6.12
CA PRO A 513 4.41 -9.41 -7.42
C PRO A 513 3.23 -9.62 -8.35
N ARG A 514 3.37 -9.20 -9.60
CA ARG A 514 2.27 -9.23 -10.57
C ARG A 514 2.71 -9.94 -11.83
N PHE A 515 2.41 -11.26 -11.96
CA PHE A 515 2.84 -12.11 -13.08
C PHE A 515 1.78 -12.26 -14.19
N TRP A 516 0.59 -11.66 -14.08
CA TRP A 516 -0.22 -11.47 -15.29
C TRP A 516 0.39 -10.36 -16.16
N ASN A 517 0.22 -10.48 -17.46
CA ASN A 517 0.90 -9.66 -18.47
C ASN A 517 2.44 -9.82 -18.46
N VAL A 518 2.94 -10.92 -17.88
CA VAL A 518 4.36 -11.31 -17.87
C VAL A 518 4.54 -12.51 -18.76
N TRP A 519 5.59 -12.49 -19.57
CA TRP A 519 5.95 -13.61 -20.43
C TRP A 519 7.43 -13.96 -20.30
N SER A 520 7.79 -15.20 -20.64
CA SER A 520 9.19 -15.61 -20.73
C SER A 520 9.72 -15.37 -22.14
N LYS A 521 10.92 -14.79 -22.26
CA LYS A 521 11.67 -14.68 -23.51
C LYS A 521 12.22 -16.03 -23.95
N ASP A 522 12.42 -16.93 -23.00
CA ASP A 522 12.91 -18.28 -23.24
C ASP A 522 11.71 -19.24 -23.37
N LYS A 523 11.78 -20.14 -24.33
CA LYS A 523 10.75 -21.18 -24.58
C LYS A 523 10.84 -22.38 -23.59
N ARG A 524 11.34 -22.18 -22.39
CA ARG A 524 11.48 -23.27 -21.40
C ARG A 524 10.25 -23.47 -20.55
#